data_375e6e1a058b8caddf2e665bff37d988
#
_entry.id   375e6e1a058b8caddf2e665bff37d988
#
_cell.length_a   1.000
_cell.length_b   1.000
_cell.length_c   1.000
_cell.angle_alpha   90.00
_cell.angle_beta   90.00
_cell.angle_gamma   90.00
#
_symmetry.space_group_name_H-M   'P 1'
#
loop_
_entity.id
_entity.type
_entity.pdbx_description
1 polymer ?
#
loop_
_entity_poly.entity_id
_entity_poly.type
_entity_poly.pdbx_seq_one_letter_code
_entity_poly.pdbx_strand_id
1 'polypeptide(L)'
;MYKLIALSGLLSGLLLSSSVFAEVPSRILFGSCSHQDKEMPIFKSIIQDQPEVFVFLGDNVYGDTEDMSELKQKYKKLGANSGFKNLKEQAELIAIWDDHDYGANDAGKNYPEKEASRQIMLDFWEEPENSPRRTREHGIYTSYTYGEGEESIHVILPDLRWNRDDIAHVTRSEYSNERAPKNMGPYIPDNTNSATMIGEKQWEWLEKELQKPGRIKVIGSSLQLLADFTGWESWANFPADRQRLFDLIKKHEVNGVILISGDTHWGEVSYYDENLDYPLWEVTSSGLTQEWKNVSPNKHRVGQPISTVNYGALDVDWEKQDPVITLGLYDETGDVVNEHRFRLSTLEPYD
;
A
#
# COMPACT_ATOMS: atom_id res chain seq x y z
N MET A 1 -73.99 -30.00 -10.68
CA MET A 1 -73.28 -28.77 -10.29
C MET A 1 -72.08 -29.16 -9.48
N TYR A 2 -70.92 -29.28 -10.08
CA TYR A 2 -69.63 -29.54 -9.36
C TYR A 2 -68.81 -28.25 -9.44
N LYS A 3 -68.46 -27.71 -8.27
CA LYS A 3 -67.53 -26.57 -8.13
C LYS A 3 -66.11 -27.08 -8.13
N LEU A 4 -65.31 -26.69 -9.13
CA LEU A 4 -63.85 -26.84 -9.07
C LEU A 4 -63.28 -25.73 -8.18
N ILE A 5 -62.50 -26.10 -7.19
CA ILE A 5 -61.69 -25.22 -6.37
C ILE A 5 -60.27 -25.27 -6.97
N ALA A 6 -59.85 -24.14 -7.56
CA ALA A 6 -58.50 -23.99 -8.02
C ALA A 6 -57.58 -23.56 -6.85
N LEU A 7 -56.59 -24.42 -6.52
CA LEU A 7 -55.57 -24.15 -5.53
C LEU A 7 -54.41 -23.46 -6.24
N SER A 8 -54.27 -22.14 -6.07
CA SER A 8 -53.11 -21.39 -6.54
C SER A 8 -51.98 -21.47 -5.49
N GLY A 9 -50.99 -22.31 -5.78
CA GLY A 9 -49.76 -22.38 -5.01
C GLY A 9 -48.87 -21.18 -5.33
N LEU A 10 -48.60 -20.32 -4.34
CA LEU A 10 -47.54 -19.31 -4.40
C LEU A 10 -46.19 -20.02 -4.23
N LEU A 11 -45.41 -20.08 -5.30
CA LEU A 11 -43.99 -20.46 -5.24
C LEU A 11 -43.19 -19.20 -4.83
N SER A 12 -42.87 -19.10 -3.54
CA SER A 12 -41.93 -18.07 -3.06
C SER A 12 -40.52 -18.50 -3.45
N GLY A 13 -40.01 -17.95 -4.54
CA GLY A 13 -38.59 -18.11 -4.90
C GLY A 13 -37.71 -17.34 -3.90
N LEU A 14 -36.96 -18.06 -3.07
CA LEU A 14 -35.82 -17.48 -2.35
C LEU A 14 -34.75 -17.08 -3.38
N LEU A 15 -34.63 -15.78 -3.65
CA LEU A 15 -33.46 -15.23 -4.30
C LEU A 15 -32.32 -15.29 -3.29
N LEU A 16 -31.50 -16.33 -3.34
CA LEU A 16 -30.19 -16.34 -2.73
C LEU A 16 -29.33 -15.33 -3.50
N SER A 17 -29.14 -14.15 -2.94
CA SER A 17 -28.12 -13.22 -3.42
C SER A 17 -26.75 -13.84 -3.08
N SER A 18 -26.16 -14.57 -4.04
CA SER A 18 -24.74 -14.89 -3.96
C SER A 18 -23.97 -13.58 -4.04
N SER A 19 -23.28 -13.20 -2.97
CA SER A 19 -22.23 -12.18 -3.04
C SER A 19 -21.20 -12.72 -4.02
N VAL A 20 -21.07 -12.09 -5.19
CA VAL A 20 -19.99 -12.37 -6.12
C VAL A 20 -18.75 -11.71 -5.50
N PHE A 21 -17.92 -12.47 -4.81
CA PHE A 21 -16.58 -12.03 -4.46
C PHE A 21 -15.75 -11.99 -5.74
N ALA A 22 -14.87 -10.99 -5.85
CA ALA A 22 -13.86 -10.99 -6.90
C ALA A 22 -12.99 -12.26 -6.76
N GLU A 23 -12.53 -12.80 -7.87
CA GLU A 23 -11.62 -13.95 -7.87
C GLU A 23 -10.35 -13.62 -7.06
N VAL A 24 -9.80 -14.60 -6.33
CA VAL A 24 -8.57 -14.38 -5.57
C VAL A 24 -7.39 -14.28 -6.55
N PRO A 25 -6.60 -13.19 -6.52
CA PRO A 25 -5.44 -13.07 -7.38
C PRO A 25 -4.32 -14.02 -6.95
N SER A 26 -3.63 -14.57 -7.95
CA SER A 26 -2.36 -15.28 -7.76
C SER A 26 -1.17 -14.35 -7.89
N ARG A 27 -1.34 -13.18 -8.52
CA ARG A 27 -0.28 -12.19 -8.73
C ARG A 27 -0.77 -10.77 -8.48
N ILE A 28 -0.18 -10.13 -7.47
CA ILE A 28 -0.34 -8.71 -7.17
C ILE A 28 0.99 -8.03 -7.41
N LEU A 29 1.04 -7.08 -8.36
CA LEU A 29 2.20 -6.22 -8.54
C LEU A 29 1.94 -4.85 -7.89
N PHE A 30 3.01 -4.16 -7.54
CA PHE A 30 2.89 -2.85 -6.86
C PHE A 30 4.11 -1.96 -7.09
N GLY A 31 3.92 -0.68 -6.85
CA GLY A 31 4.98 0.31 -6.88
C GLY A 31 4.47 1.70 -6.55
N SER A 32 5.40 2.63 -6.42
CA SER A 32 5.14 4.05 -6.16
C SER A 32 6.08 4.95 -6.95
N CYS A 33 5.92 6.26 -6.81
CA CYS A 33 6.83 7.28 -7.35
C CYS A 33 6.86 7.30 -8.88
N SER A 34 5.66 7.47 -9.47
CA SER A 34 5.46 7.58 -10.92
C SER A 34 5.34 9.04 -11.36
N HIS A 35 6.46 9.69 -11.70
CA HIS A 35 6.48 11.09 -12.10
C HIS A 35 5.92 11.26 -13.51
N GLN A 36 4.75 11.87 -13.64
CA GLN A 36 3.98 12.02 -14.88
C GLN A 36 4.70 12.73 -16.03
N ASP A 37 5.81 13.44 -15.75
CA ASP A 37 6.59 14.15 -16.75
C ASP A 37 7.76 13.33 -17.31
N LYS A 38 8.00 12.14 -16.77
CA LYS A 38 9.00 11.18 -17.23
C LYS A 38 8.40 10.14 -18.17
N GLU A 39 9.24 9.51 -18.98
CA GLU A 39 8.88 8.28 -19.68
C GLU A 39 8.71 7.15 -18.67
N MET A 40 7.80 6.21 -18.96
CA MET A 40 7.43 5.13 -18.05
C MET A 40 7.54 3.77 -18.77
N PRO A 41 8.73 3.37 -19.28
CA PRO A 41 8.90 2.11 -19.99
C PRO A 41 8.63 0.89 -19.10
N ILE A 42 8.78 1.04 -17.78
CA ILE A 42 8.51 0.01 -16.78
C ILE A 42 7.11 -0.60 -16.88
N PHE A 43 6.09 0.17 -17.30
CA PHE A 43 4.74 -0.37 -17.48
C PHE A 43 4.69 -1.49 -18.53
N LYS A 44 5.63 -1.52 -19.48
CA LYS A 44 5.71 -2.63 -20.44
C LYS A 44 6.10 -3.94 -19.74
N SER A 45 7.06 -3.90 -18.85
CA SER A 45 7.52 -5.08 -18.09
C SER A 45 6.45 -5.53 -17.10
N ILE A 46 5.84 -4.58 -16.37
CA ILE A 46 4.71 -4.86 -15.48
C ILE A 46 3.56 -5.57 -16.23
N ILE A 47 3.20 -5.11 -17.42
CA ILE A 47 2.15 -5.72 -18.24
C ILE A 47 2.57 -7.12 -18.73
N GLN A 48 3.84 -7.31 -19.07
CA GLN A 48 4.36 -8.63 -19.51
C GLN A 48 4.30 -9.66 -18.38
N ASP A 49 4.39 -9.22 -17.13
CA ASP A 49 4.26 -10.06 -15.95
C ASP A 49 2.81 -10.39 -15.58
N GLN A 50 1.84 -9.86 -16.33
CA GLN A 50 0.42 -10.20 -16.26
C GLN A 50 -0.18 -10.09 -14.82
N PRO A 51 -0.13 -8.91 -14.16
CA PRO A 51 -0.77 -8.74 -12.87
C PRO A 51 -2.28 -8.86 -12.99
N GLU A 52 -2.92 -9.49 -11.99
CA GLU A 52 -4.37 -9.45 -11.83
C GLU A 52 -4.79 -8.17 -11.08
N VAL A 53 -3.94 -7.74 -10.14
CA VAL A 53 -4.09 -6.49 -9.39
C VAL A 53 -2.77 -5.73 -9.43
N PHE A 54 -2.83 -4.42 -9.65
CA PHE A 54 -1.68 -3.52 -9.44
C PHE A 54 -2.02 -2.49 -8.36
N VAL A 55 -1.16 -2.41 -7.33
CA VAL A 55 -1.32 -1.48 -6.21
C VAL A 55 -0.40 -0.27 -6.38
N PHE A 56 -0.99 0.89 -6.56
CA PHE A 56 -0.28 2.17 -6.53
C PHE A 56 -0.15 2.66 -5.08
N LEU A 57 1.08 2.73 -4.58
CA LEU A 57 1.41 2.99 -3.17
C LEU A 57 1.77 4.46 -2.89
N GLY A 58 1.19 5.38 -3.64
CA GLY A 58 1.43 6.80 -3.47
C GLY A 58 2.45 7.37 -4.46
N ASP A 59 2.58 8.71 -4.45
CA ASP A 59 3.34 9.45 -5.46
C ASP A 59 2.94 9.05 -6.88
N ASN A 60 1.64 8.89 -7.05
CA ASN A 60 1.07 8.50 -8.34
C ASN A 60 1.27 9.60 -9.38
N VAL A 61 1.33 10.85 -8.91
CA VAL A 61 1.79 12.04 -9.63
C VAL A 61 2.54 12.96 -8.67
N TYR A 62 3.43 13.79 -9.19
CA TYR A 62 4.16 14.81 -8.45
C TYR A 62 3.41 16.14 -8.55
N GLY A 63 2.47 16.33 -7.64
CA GLY A 63 1.61 17.49 -7.52
C GLY A 63 2.38 18.71 -7.07
N ASP A 64 2.88 18.71 -5.85
CA ASP A 64 3.68 19.74 -5.20
C ASP A 64 3.11 21.15 -5.38
N THR A 65 1.80 21.29 -5.22
CA THR A 65 1.08 22.53 -5.53
C THR A 65 -0.19 22.68 -4.67
N GLU A 66 -0.52 23.92 -4.33
CA GLU A 66 -1.83 24.30 -3.80
C GLU A 66 -2.80 24.73 -4.91
N ASP A 67 -2.35 24.77 -6.20
CA ASP A 67 -3.24 24.99 -7.35
C ASP A 67 -3.86 23.65 -7.80
N MET A 68 -5.11 23.46 -7.42
CA MET A 68 -5.85 22.24 -7.74
C MET A 68 -6.09 22.04 -9.24
N SER A 69 -6.02 23.13 -10.03
CA SER A 69 -6.08 23.00 -11.48
C SER A 69 -4.80 22.39 -12.06
N GLU A 70 -3.66 22.69 -11.47
CA GLU A 70 -2.38 22.08 -11.80
C GLU A 70 -2.35 20.60 -11.41
N LEU A 71 -2.73 20.26 -10.17
CA LEU A 71 -2.80 18.87 -9.71
C LEU A 71 -3.69 18.01 -10.64
N LYS A 72 -4.86 18.53 -11.03
CA LYS A 72 -5.75 17.87 -11.98
C LYS A 72 -5.10 17.64 -13.34
N GLN A 73 -4.30 18.58 -13.83
CA GLN A 73 -3.57 18.42 -15.09
C GLN A 73 -2.49 17.35 -15.00
N LYS A 74 -1.80 17.23 -13.86
CA LYS A 74 -0.79 16.20 -13.62
C LYS A 74 -1.40 14.80 -13.62
N TYR A 75 -2.52 14.60 -12.96
CA TYR A 75 -3.29 13.35 -13.05
C TYR A 75 -3.78 13.06 -14.49
N LYS A 76 -4.27 14.08 -15.20
CA LYS A 76 -4.65 13.92 -16.61
C LYS A 76 -3.47 13.49 -17.48
N LYS A 77 -2.26 13.95 -17.18
CA LYS A 77 -1.05 13.58 -17.92
C LYS A 77 -0.68 12.11 -17.67
N LEU A 78 -0.73 11.63 -16.41
CA LEU A 78 -0.59 10.21 -16.10
C LEU A 78 -1.63 9.37 -16.85
N GLY A 79 -2.90 9.75 -16.78
CA GLY A 79 -4.00 9.06 -17.48
C GLY A 79 -3.88 9.09 -19.01
N ALA A 80 -3.10 10.01 -19.58
CA ALA A 80 -2.82 10.04 -21.01
C ALA A 80 -1.66 9.12 -21.42
N ASN A 81 -0.82 8.67 -20.47
CA ASN A 81 0.29 7.74 -20.73
C ASN A 81 -0.22 6.41 -21.30
N SER A 82 0.37 5.95 -22.40
CA SER A 82 -0.07 4.72 -23.06
C SER A 82 0.18 3.46 -22.24
N GLY A 83 1.31 3.39 -21.51
CA GLY A 83 1.63 2.28 -20.63
C GLY A 83 0.64 2.18 -19.46
N PHE A 84 0.31 3.30 -18.83
CA PHE A 84 -0.71 3.37 -17.79
C PHE A 84 -2.09 2.91 -18.29
N LYS A 85 -2.51 3.38 -19.49
CA LYS A 85 -3.77 2.93 -20.10
C LYS A 85 -3.81 1.42 -20.35
N ASN A 86 -2.74 0.89 -20.92
CA ASN A 86 -2.66 -0.54 -21.20
C ASN A 86 -2.66 -1.37 -19.92
N LEU A 87 -2.01 -0.90 -18.85
CA LEU A 87 -2.06 -1.56 -17.55
C LEU A 87 -3.49 -1.57 -16.99
N LYS A 88 -4.19 -0.42 -17.06
CA LYS A 88 -5.59 -0.29 -16.63
C LYS A 88 -6.56 -1.19 -17.40
N GLU A 89 -6.24 -1.54 -18.65
CA GLU A 89 -7.05 -2.47 -19.46
C GLU A 89 -6.82 -3.94 -19.10
N GLN A 90 -5.72 -4.27 -18.40
CA GLN A 90 -5.30 -5.66 -18.16
C GLN A 90 -5.33 -6.06 -16.67
N ALA A 91 -5.30 -5.11 -15.75
CA ALA A 91 -5.29 -5.37 -14.32
C ALA A 91 -6.29 -4.48 -13.58
N GLU A 92 -6.79 -4.95 -12.46
CA GLU A 92 -7.47 -4.08 -11.50
C GLU A 92 -6.45 -3.13 -10.88
N LEU A 93 -6.71 -1.82 -10.93
CA LEU A 93 -5.86 -0.81 -10.33
C LEU A 93 -6.47 -0.32 -9.02
N ILE A 94 -5.75 -0.49 -7.92
CA ILE A 94 -6.11 0.08 -6.62
C ILE A 94 -5.01 1.05 -6.16
N ALA A 95 -5.39 2.11 -5.44
CA ALA A 95 -4.45 3.16 -5.11
C ALA A 95 -4.70 3.82 -3.75
N ILE A 96 -3.59 4.25 -3.18
CA ILE A 96 -3.52 5.23 -2.09
C ILE A 96 -2.62 6.38 -2.54
N TRP A 97 -2.70 7.53 -1.91
CA TRP A 97 -1.76 8.62 -2.13
C TRP A 97 -0.57 8.58 -1.20
N ASP A 98 0.45 9.38 -1.55
CA ASP A 98 1.48 9.83 -0.62
C ASP A 98 1.60 11.36 -0.68
N ASP A 99 2.68 11.98 -0.26
CA ASP A 99 2.79 13.43 -0.08
C ASP A 99 2.69 14.21 -1.39
N HIS A 100 3.35 13.76 -2.45
CA HIS A 100 3.37 14.49 -3.72
C HIS A 100 2.01 14.54 -4.42
N ASP A 101 1.22 13.50 -4.36
CA ASP A 101 -0.13 13.49 -4.92
C ASP A 101 -1.22 13.90 -3.92
N TYR A 102 -0.93 13.85 -2.61
CA TYR A 102 -1.74 14.51 -1.59
C TYR A 102 -1.64 16.02 -1.68
N GLY A 103 -0.44 16.57 -1.94
CA GLY A 103 -0.32 18.00 -2.13
C GLY A 103 1.07 18.58 -2.26
N ALA A 104 1.97 18.33 -1.36
CA ALA A 104 3.32 18.89 -1.37
C ALA A 104 4.29 17.98 -0.63
N ASN A 105 5.56 18.01 -1.05
CA ASN A 105 6.63 17.23 -0.44
C ASN A 105 6.57 17.25 1.09
N ASP A 106 6.56 16.08 1.70
CA ASP A 106 6.47 15.83 3.13
C ASP A 106 5.22 16.45 3.82
N ALA A 107 4.15 16.76 3.08
CA ALA A 107 2.94 17.33 3.64
C ALA A 107 2.17 16.33 4.51
N GLY A 108 1.56 16.82 5.59
CA GLY A 108 0.74 16.07 6.52
C GLY A 108 -0.57 16.81 6.85
N LYS A 109 -1.08 16.65 8.06
CA LYS A 109 -2.41 17.14 8.47
C LYS A 109 -2.67 18.64 8.24
N ASN A 110 -1.62 19.44 8.15
CA ASN A 110 -1.69 20.88 7.99
C ASN A 110 -1.76 21.35 6.54
N TYR A 111 -1.74 20.44 5.55
CA TYR A 111 -1.88 20.80 4.14
C TYR A 111 -3.25 21.44 3.87
N PRO A 112 -3.32 22.69 3.34
CA PRO A 112 -4.56 23.46 3.29
C PRO A 112 -5.58 22.91 2.27
N GLU A 113 -5.11 22.37 1.13
CA GLU A 113 -5.98 21.96 0.01
C GLU A 113 -6.34 20.46 0.02
N LYS A 114 -6.11 19.75 1.14
CA LYS A 114 -6.31 18.29 1.23
C LYS A 114 -7.71 17.81 0.84
N GLU A 115 -8.75 18.59 1.13
CA GLU A 115 -10.13 18.25 0.75
C GLU A 115 -10.34 18.30 -0.75
N ALA A 116 -9.77 19.31 -1.42
CA ALA A 116 -9.89 19.46 -2.87
C ALA A 116 -8.98 18.46 -3.60
N SER A 117 -7.77 18.22 -3.09
CA SER A 117 -6.85 17.19 -3.57
C SER A 117 -7.51 15.80 -3.52
N ARG A 118 -8.18 15.46 -2.41
CA ARG A 118 -8.95 14.22 -2.26
C ARG A 118 -9.93 14.00 -3.41
N GLN A 119 -10.72 15.00 -3.75
CA GLN A 119 -11.70 14.85 -4.83
C GLN A 119 -11.02 14.61 -6.17
N ILE A 120 -9.92 15.29 -6.46
CA ILE A 120 -9.18 15.13 -7.71
C ILE A 120 -8.59 13.72 -7.83
N MET A 121 -7.96 13.24 -6.77
CA MET A 121 -7.40 11.88 -6.72
C MET A 121 -8.51 10.84 -6.92
N LEU A 122 -9.60 10.92 -6.15
CA LEU A 122 -10.68 9.96 -6.22
C LEU A 122 -11.45 10.01 -7.56
N ASP A 123 -11.55 11.18 -8.19
CA ASP A 123 -12.12 11.31 -9.55
C ASP A 123 -11.22 10.61 -10.58
N PHE A 124 -9.90 10.76 -10.47
CA PHE A 124 -8.96 10.12 -11.37
C PHE A 124 -9.01 8.58 -11.28
N TRP A 125 -9.11 8.05 -10.06
CA TRP A 125 -9.20 6.62 -9.81
C TRP A 125 -10.63 6.06 -9.98
N GLU A 126 -11.57 6.87 -10.49
CA GLU A 126 -12.94 6.47 -10.77
C GLU A 126 -13.68 5.93 -9.52
N GLU A 127 -13.30 6.44 -8.34
CA GLU A 127 -13.96 6.09 -7.09
C GLU A 127 -15.47 6.42 -7.16
N PRO A 128 -16.37 5.53 -6.76
CA PRO A 128 -17.81 5.79 -6.81
C PRO A 128 -18.22 7.08 -6.09
N GLU A 129 -19.23 7.79 -6.63
CA GLU A 129 -19.70 9.06 -6.04
C GLU A 129 -20.20 8.90 -4.60
N ASN A 130 -20.76 7.73 -4.26
CA ASN A 130 -21.24 7.40 -2.91
C ASN A 130 -20.21 6.74 -2.01
N SER A 131 -18.97 6.66 -2.44
CA SER A 131 -17.90 6.06 -1.63
C SER A 131 -17.62 6.85 -0.35
N PRO A 132 -17.45 6.17 0.79
CA PRO A 132 -17.03 6.81 2.04
C PRO A 132 -15.71 7.57 1.94
N ARG A 133 -14.82 7.19 1.02
CA ARG A 133 -13.54 7.87 0.79
C ARG A 133 -13.71 9.34 0.44
N ARG A 134 -14.84 9.72 -0.23
CA ARG A 134 -15.10 11.08 -0.69
C ARG A 134 -15.51 12.05 0.41
N THR A 135 -16.11 11.54 1.49
CA THR A 135 -16.74 12.38 2.52
C THR A 135 -16.25 12.10 3.95
N ARG A 136 -15.45 11.07 4.13
CA ARG A 136 -14.91 10.71 5.45
C ARG A 136 -14.01 11.82 5.98
N GLU A 137 -14.21 12.25 7.24
CA GLU A 137 -13.47 13.35 7.87
C GLU A 137 -11.98 13.07 8.11
N HIS A 138 -11.57 11.81 8.07
CA HIS A 138 -10.26 11.37 8.55
C HIS A 138 -9.40 10.70 7.46
N GLY A 139 -9.67 10.96 6.18
CA GLY A 139 -8.81 10.53 5.08
C GLY A 139 -9.46 9.52 4.12
N ILE A 140 -8.64 9.02 3.19
CA ILE A 140 -9.07 8.19 2.06
C ILE A 140 -8.74 6.70 2.24
N TYR A 141 -8.35 6.27 3.44
CA TYR A 141 -8.05 4.86 3.69
C TYR A 141 -9.17 3.92 3.23
N THR A 142 -8.79 2.73 2.78
CA THR A 142 -9.72 1.76 2.19
C THR A 142 -9.21 0.35 2.31
N SER A 143 -10.05 -0.63 1.99
CA SER A 143 -9.65 -2.03 1.89
C SER A 143 -10.38 -2.74 0.77
N TYR A 144 -9.77 -3.79 0.26
CA TYR A 144 -10.31 -4.66 -0.81
C TYR A 144 -10.19 -6.10 -0.36
N THR A 145 -11.19 -6.93 -0.67
CA THR A 145 -11.18 -8.35 -0.34
C THR A 145 -11.40 -9.17 -1.59
N TYR A 146 -10.50 -10.10 -1.85
CA TYR A 146 -10.51 -11.02 -2.98
C TYR A 146 -10.65 -12.44 -2.48
N GLY A 147 -11.48 -13.23 -3.13
CA GLY A 147 -11.75 -14.61 -2.76
C GLY A 147 -12.48 -14.76 -1.41
N GLU A 148 -12.57 -15.99 -0.92
CA GLU A 148 -13.21 -16.33 0.36
C GLU A 148 -12.55 -17.56 1.02
N GLY A 149 -12.70 -17.67 2.34
CA GLY A 149 -12.17 -18.81 3.08
C GLY A 149 -10.65 -18.95 2.99
N GLU A 150 -10.19 -20.15 2.64
CA GLU A 150 -8.77 -20.50 2.58
C GLU A 150 -8.02 -19.86 1.37
N GLU A 151 -8.75 -19.44 0.36
CA GLU A 151 -8.20 -18.74 -0.80
C GLU A 151 -8.74 -17.29 -0.78
N SER A 152 -8.12 -16.46 0.05
CA SER A 152 -8.55 -15.07 0.21
C SER A 152 -7.41 -14.14 0.57
N ILE A 153 -7.45 -12.94 -0.02
CA ILE A 153 -6.54 -11.83 0.26
C ILE A 153 -7.35 -10.61 0.69
N HIS A 154 -6.96 -10.00 1.80
CA HIS A 154 -7.50 -8.74 2.27
C HIS A 154 -6.43 -7.67 2.19
N VAL A 155 -6.57 -6.74 1.22
CA VAL A 155 -5.65 -5.62 1.01
C VAL A 155 -6.15 -4.42 1.81
N ILE A 156 -5.30 -3.86 2.65
CA ILE A 156 -5.59 -2.74 3.56
C ILE A 156 -4.67 -1.58 3.17
N LEU A 157 -5.25 -0.45 2.76
CA LEU A 157 -4.53 0.76 2.35
C LEU A 157 -4.81 1.90 3.34
N PRO A 158 -3.98 2.09 4.37
CA PRO A 158 -4.08 3.23 5.28
C PRO A 158 -3.69 4.54 4.58
N ASP A 159 -4.26 5.64 5.04
CA ASP A 159 -3.90 7.01 4.63
C ASP A 159 -2.88 7.58 5.62
N LEU A 160 -1.65 7.75 5.18
CA LEU A 160 -0.54 8.19 6.02
C LEU A 160 -0.31 9.71 5.97
N ARG A 161 -1.19 10.48 5.29
CA ARG A 161 -1.01 11.93 5.12
C ARG A 161 -2.05 12.76 5.84
N TRP A 162 -3.32 12.36 5.79
CA TRP A 162 -4.44 13.18 6.26
C TRP A 162 -4.34 13.62 7.72
N ASN A 163 -3.92 12.72 8.60
CA ASN A 163 -3.83 12.96 10.05
C ASN A 163 -2.40 13.06 10.56
N ARG A 164 -1.40 12.88 9.68
CA ARG A 164 0.00 12.82 10.06
C ARG A 164 0.47 14.12 10.71
N ASP A 165 1.01 14.00 11.91
CA ASP A 165 1.69 15.09 12.59
C ASP A 165 2.99 15.48 11.88
N ASP A 166 3.41 16.73 12.06
CA ASP A 166 4.68 17.21 11.51
C ASP A 166 5.85 16.44 12.16
N ILE A 167 6.85 16.11 11.35
CA ILE A 167 8.05 15.42 11.81
C ILE A 167 9.13 16.45 12.12
N ALA A 168 9.72 16.37 13.30
CA ALA A 168 10.87 17.20 13.66
C ALA A 168 12.10 16.79 12.84
N HIS A 169 12.99 17.74 12.58
CA HIS A 169 14.23 17.49 11.86
C HIS A 169 15.44 18.04 12.59
N VAL A 170 16.59 17.47 12.33
CA VAL A 170 17.89 17.96 12.83
C VAL A 170 18.24 19.29 12.18
N THR A 171 19.19 20.02 12.77
CA THR A 171 19.71 21.24 12.15
C THR A 171 20.35 20.93 10.79
N ARG A 172 20.39 21.93 9.89
CA ARG A 172 21.06 21.80 8.60
C ARG A 172 22.53 21.38 8.75
N SER A 173 23.22 21.86 9.79
CA SER A 173 24.63 21.51 10.06
C SER A 173 24.76 20.05 10.45
N GLU A 174 23.91 19.54 11.32
CA GLU A 174 23.89 18.13 11.71
C GLU A 174 23.55 17.22 10.55
N TYR A 175 22.52 17.59 9.76
CA TYR A 175 22.20 16.83 8.56
C TYR A 175 23.40 16.70 7.62
N SER A 176 24.05 17.84 7.28
CA SER A 176 25.14 17.85 6.30
C SER A 176 26.39 17.12 6.81
N ASN A 177 26.69 17.17 8.10
CA ASN A 177 27.94 16.65 8.65
C ASN A 177 27.81 15.22 9.23
N GLU A 178 26.61 14.82 9.69
CA GLU A 178 26.43 13.59 10.45
C GLU A 178 25.49 12.58 9.80
N ARG A 179 24.44 13.07 9.09
CA ARG A 179 23.38 12.23 8.49
C ARG A 179 23.64 11.94 7.01
N ALA A 180 23.78 12.95 6.19
CA ALA A 180 23.96 12.80 4.75
C ALA A 180 25.19 11.94 4.37
N PRO A 181 26.35 12.04 5.05
CA PRO A 181 27.48 11.12 4.79
C PRO A 181 27.20 9.65 5.07
N LYS A 182 26.13 9.34 5.83
CA LYS A 182 25.68 7.98 6.13
C LYS A 182 24.46 7.57 5.28
N ASN A 183 24.10 8.34 4.28
CA ASN A 183 22.89 8.18 3.47
C ASN A 183 21.59 8.20 4.31
N MET A 184 21.55 9.02 5.36
CA MET A 184 20.39 9.18 6.24
C MET A 184 19.73 10.53 6.03
N GLY A 185 18.42 10.57 6.21
CA GLY A 185 17.59 11.77 6.11
C GLY A 185 17.68 12.69 7.34
N PRO A 186 17.02 13.86 7.27
CA PRO A 186 17.08 14.89 8.31
C PRO A 186 16.12 14.68 9.48
N TYR A 187 15.17 13.75 9.39
CA TYR A 187 14.09 13.63 10.36
C TYR A 187 14.53 13.00 11.68
N ILE A 188 13.74 13.25 12.72
CA ILE A 188 13.96 12.76 14.11
C ILE A 188 12.72 11.98 14.52
N PRO A 189 12.85 10.80 15.15
CA PRO A 189 11.71 10.06 15.69
C PRO A 189 11.00 10.85 16.80
N ASP A 190 9.66 10.74 16.89
CA ASP A 190 8.93 11.25 18.06
C ASP A 190 9.15 10.35 19.28
N ASN A 191 10.10 10.73 20.11
CA ASN A 191 10.39 10.03 21.37
C ASN A 191 9.44 10.40 22.51
N THR A 192 8.47 11.31 22.28
CA THR A 192 7.47 11.71 23.28
C THR A 192 6.23 10.82 23.21
N ASN A 193 6.07 10.04 22.16
CA ASN A 193 4.89 9.22 21.85
C ASN A 193 3.60 10.05 21.77
N SER A 194 3.70 11.32 21.40
CA SER A 194 2.56 12.24 21.30
C SER A 194 2.09 12.47 19.87
N ALA A 195 2.97 12.26 18.90
CA ALA A 195 2.64 12.39 17.49
C ALA A 195 1.99 11.11 16.95
N THR A 196 1.09 11.28 15.99
CA THR A 196 0.44 10.18 15.28
C THR A 196 0.62 10.31 13.78
N MET A 197 0.72 9.17 13.10
CA MET A 197 0.73 9.10 11.64
C MET A 197 -0.68 9.04 11.08
N ILE A 198 -1.56 8.23 11.66
CA ILE A 198 -2.87 7.96 11.06
C ILE A 198 -4.07 8.49 11.86
N GLY A 199 -3.87 8.89 13.12
CA GLY A 199 -4.93 9.41 13.99
C GLY A 199 -5.89 8.34 14.50
N GLU A 200 -6.57 8.63 15.64
CA GLU A 200 -7.33 7.61 16.36
C GLU A 200 -8.48 6.99 15.57
N LYS A 201 -9.19 7.78 14.77
CA LYS A 201 -10.31 7.25 13.95
C LYS A 201 -9.87 6.24 12.89
N GLN A 202 -8.70 6.44 12.32
CA GLN A 202 -8.16 5.48 11.39
C GLN A 202 -7.60 4.24 12.12
N TRP A 203 -7.07 4.40 13.34
CA TRP A 203 -6.70 3.27 14.21
C TRP A 203 -7.90 2.39 14.55
N GLU A 204 -9.06 2.98 14.92
CA GLU A 204 -10.30 2.24 15.16
C GLU A 204 -10.76 1.45 13.92
N TRP A 205 -10.54 2.00 12.74
CA TRP A 205 -10.84 1.33 11.47
C TRP A 205 -9.83 0.20 11.18
N LEU A 206 -8.53 0.50 11.29
CA LEU A 206 -7.47 -0.47 11.00
C LEU A 206 -7.58 -1.71 11.91
N GLU A 207 -7.86 -1.52 13.19
CA GLU A 207 -8.09 -2.63 14.13
C GLU A 207 -9.25 -3.54 13.67
N LYS A 208 -10.32 -2.95 13.11
CA LYS A 208 -11.44 -3.74 12.55
C LYS A 208 -11.05 -4.44 11.25
N GLU A 209 -10.27 -3.80 10.39
CA GLU A 209 -9.80 -4.42 9.15
C GLU A 209 -8.88 -5.61 9.42
N LEU A 210 -7.99 -5.51 10.40
CA LEU A 210 -7.13 -6.61 10.82
C LEU A 210 -7.91 -7.85 11.30
N GLN A 211 -9.12 -7.68 11.83
CA GLN A 211 -9.99 -8.75 12.31
C GLN A 211 -10.92 -9.34 11.23
N LYS A 212 -11.00 -8.71 10.05
CA LYS A 212 -11.80 -9.26 8.95
C LYS A 212 -11.24 -10.59 8.44
N PRO A 213 -12.07 -11.46 7.87
CA PRO A 213 -11.58 -12.65 7.18
C PRO A 213 -10.57 -12.31 6.08
N GLY A 214 -9.62 -13.18 5.87
CA GLY A 214 -8.58 -13.08 4.85
C GLY A 214 -7.40 -13.96 5.26
N ARG A 215 -7.10 -14.97 4.44
CA ARG A 215 -5.99 -15.89 4.69
C ARG A 215 -4.64 -15.18 4.60
N ILE A 216 -4.55 -14.19 3.70
CA ILE A 216 -3.43 -13.26 3.59
C ILE A 216 -3.95 -11.84 3.81
N LYS A 217 -3.24 -11.05 4.60
CA LYS A 217 -3.50 -9.63 4.81
C LYS A 217 -2.33 -8.81 4.27
N VAL A 218 -2.58 -8.09 3.18
CA VAL A 218 -1.60 -7.18 2.59
C VAL A 218 -1.84 -5.78 3.12
N ILE A 219 -0.91 -5.23 3.89
CA ILE A 219 -0.95 -3.83 4.32
C ILE A 219 -0.09 -3.02 3.34
N GLY A 220 -0.75 -2.22 2.49
CA GLY A 220 -0.11 -1.33 1.54
C GLY A 220 0.11 0.05 2.15
N SER A 221 1.31 0.27 2.63
CA SER A 221 1.75 1.52 3.26
C SER A 221 2.45 2.40 2.23
N SER A 222 2.14 3.70 2.16
CA SER A 222 2.92 4.58 1.29
C SER A 222 4.35 4.76 1.79
N LEU A 223 4.58 4.67 3.10
CA LEU A 223 5.90 4.77 3.75
C LEU A 223 6.40 3.43 4.27
N GLN A 224 7.73 3.24 4.33
CA GLN A 224 8.34 2.04 4.91
C GLN A 224 7.92 1.82 6.37
N LEU A 225 7.58 0.56 6.71
CA LEU A 225 7.11 0.18 8.04
C LEU A 225 8.17 -0.60 8.84
N LEU A 226 8.81 -1.61 8.25
CA LEU A 226 9.77 -2.47 8.95
C LEU A 226 11.19 -1.93 8.96
N ALA A 227 11.54 -1.08 7.99
CA ALA A 227 12.86 -0.45 7.99
C ALA A 227 13.15 0.16 9.36
N ASP A 228 14.38 -0.02 9.86
CA ASP A 228 14.80 0.70 11.04
C ASP A 228 14.99 2.20 10.71
N PHE A 229 15.41 3.00 11.66
CA PHE A 229 15.43 4.44 11.46
C PHE A 229 16.42 4.87 10.36
N THR A 230 15.88 5.27 9.20
CA THR A 230 16.64 5.77 8.04
C THR A 230 16.89 7.29 8.09
N GLY A 231 16.12 8.00 8.91
CA GLY A 231 16.11 9.48 8.95
C GLY A 231 15.25 10.13 7.87
N TRP A 232 14.71 9.38 6.90
CA TRP A 232 13.68 9.79 5.96
C TRP A 232 12.29 9.52 6.56
N GLU A 233 11.22 9.92 5.92
CA GLU A 233 9.87 9.60 6.34
C GLU A 233 9.68 8.08 6.41
N SER A 234 9.12 7.61 7.49
CA SER A 234 8.81 6.19 7.70
C SER A 234 8.01 6.02 8.99
N TRP A 235 7.48 4.83 9.23
CA TRP A 235 6.87 4.50 10.52
C TRP A 235 7.87 4.55 11.69
N ALA A 236 9.17 4.47 11.43
CA ALA A 236 10.20 4.65 12.45
C ALA A 236 10.24 6.07 13.04
N ASN A 237 9.66 7.07 12.36
CA ASN A 237 9.49 8.42 12.91
C ASN A 237 8.35 8.49 13.94
N PHE A 238 7.42 7.53 13.92
CA PHE A 238 6.27 7.41 14.81
C PHE A 238 6.31 6.08 15.57
N PRO A 239 7.28 5.88 16.48
CA PRO A 239 7.54 4.58 17.09
C PRO A 239 6.35 4.05 17.89
N ALA A 240 5.54 4.93 18.50
CA ALA A 240 4.33 4.53 19.22
C ALA A 240 3.25 3.95 18.26
N ASP A 241 3.05 4.59 17.11
CA ASP A 241 2.10 4.10 16.10
C ASP A 241 2.59 2.77 15.49
N ARG A 242 3.89 2.66 15.18
CA ARG A 242 4.48 1.41 14.70
C ARG A 242 4.31 0.27 15.70
N GLN A 243 4.61 0.51 16.97
CA GLN A 243 4.43 -0.48 18.04
C GLN A 243 2.95 -0.86 18.19
N ARG A 244 2.04 0.12 18.13
CA ARG A 244 0.59 -0.13 18.19
C ARG A 244 0.13 -1.10 17.10
N LEU A 245 0.64 -0.98 15.87
CA LEU A 245 0.30 -1.94 14.81
C LEU A 245 0.76 -3.36 15.16
N PHE A 246 1.99 -3.52 15.65
CA PHE A 246 2.50 -4.82 16.07
C PHE A 246 1.68 -5.41 17.23
N ASP A 247 1.33 -4.58 18.21
CA ASP A 247 0.49 -4.99 19.34
C ASP A 247 -0.92 -5.42 18.90
N LEU A 248 -1.51 -4.77 17.88
CA LEU A 248 -2.80 -5.16 17.33
C LEU A 248 -2.72 -6.49 16.55
N ILE A 249 -1.67 -6.69 15.76
CA ILE A 249 -1.43 -7.97 15.06
C ILE A 249 -1.35 -9.10 16.08
N LYS A 250 -0.56 -8.92 17.12
CA LYS A 250 -0.43 -9.89 18.21
C LYS A 250 -1.71 -10.10 19.02
N LYS A 251 -2.34 -9.00 19.47
CA LYS A 251 -3.57 -9.01 20.29
C LYS A 251 -4.72 -9.79 19.64
N HIS A 252 -4.85 -9.66 18.31
CA HIS A 252 -5.92 -10.26 17.54
C HIS A 252 -5.49 -11.55 16.83
N GLU A 253 -4.28 -12.05 17.11
CA GLU A 253 -3.71 -13.27 16.50
C GLU A 253 -3.86 -13.24 14.96
N VAL A 254 -3.51 -12.06 14.37
CA VAL A 254 -3.70 -11.82 12.92
C VAL A 254 -2.62 -12.58 12.15
N ASN A 255 -3.03 -13.58 11.38
CA ASN A 255 -2.13 -14.40 10.56
C ASN A 255 -1.95 -13.85 9.15
N GLY A 256 -0.90 -14.28 8.47
CA GLY A 256 -0.70 -14.04 7.04
C GLY A 256 -0.42 -12.57 6.69
N VAL A 257 0.15 -11.77 7.59
CA VAL A 257 0.42 -10.35 7.33
C VAL A 257 1.66 -10.19 6.48
N ILE A 258 1.52 -9.50 5.34
CA ILE A 258 2.57 -9.09 4.42
C ILE A 258 2.47 -7.58 4.23
N LEU A 259 3.60 -6.89 4.19
CA LEU A 259 3.68 -5.45 4.03
C LEU A 259 4.26 -5.10 2.67
N ILE A 260 3.69 -4.09 2.03
CA ILE A 260 4.21 -3.49 0.80
C ILE A 260 4.29 -1.98 0.97
N SER A 261 5.36 -1.35 0.47
CA SER A 261 5.59 0.09 0.72
C SER A 261 6.26 0.84 -0.42
N GLY A 262 6.29 2.18 -0.30
CA GLY A 262 6.77 3.12 -1.30
C GLY A 262 7.71 4.20 -0.78
N ASP A 263 7.64 5.42 -1.33
CA ASP A 263 8.27 6.71 -0.98
C ASP A 263 9.78 6.83 -1.30
N THR A 264 10.57 5.86 -0.97
CA THR A 264 12.04 5.97 -0.79
C THR A 264 12.86 6.13 -2.08
N HIS A 265 12.28 5.95 -3.27
CA HIS A 265 12.94 5.93 -4.58
C HIS A 265 13.97 4.79 -4.77
N TRP A 266 13.89 3.73 -3.94
CA TRP A 266 14.60 2.47 -4.12
C TRP A 266 13.68 1.30 -3.79
N GLY A 267 14.11 0.10 -4.11
CA GLY A 267 13.43 -1.13 -3.69
C GLY A 267 14.29 -1.93 -2.72
N GLU A 268 13.67 -2.54 -1.72
CA GLU A 268 14.32 -3.47 -0.80
C GLU A 268 13.31 -4.44 -0.17
N VAL A 269 13.81 -5.57 0.33
CA VAL A 269 13.02 -6.49 1.14
C VAL A 269 13.51 -6.40 2.57
N SER A 270 12.58 -6.27 3.53
CA SER A 270 12.86 -6.27 4.96
C SER A 270 12.21 -7.49 5.63
N TYR A 271 12.92 -8.07 6.59
CA TYR A 271 12.46 -9.17 7.44
C TYR A 271 12.57 -8.76 8.91
N TYR A 272 11.49 -8.93 9.66
CA TYR A 272 11.40 -8.51 11.05
C TYR A 272 10.75 -9.61 11.91
N ASP A 273 11.48 -10.11 12.90
CA ASP A 273 11.06 -11.18 13.80
C ASP A 273 11.15 -10.81 15.30
N GLU A 274 11.38 -9.52 15.60
CA GLU A 274 11.56 -9.07 16.98
C GLU A 274 10.19 -8.93 17.69
N ASN A 275 9.97 -9.67 18.78
CA ASN A 275 8.78 -9.58 19.65
C ASN A 275 7.41 -9.84 18.97
N LEU A 276 7.40 -10.58 17.87
CA LEU A 276 6.20 -11.04 17.18
C LEU A 276 6.06 -12.57 17.32
N ASP A 277 4.84 -13.07 17.10
CA ASP A 277 4.56 -14.51 17.19
C ASP A 277 4.95 -15.25 15.90
N TYR A 278 5.20 -14.52 14.82
CA TYR A 278 5.77 -14.96 13.55
C TYR A 278 6.46 -13.76 12.84
N PRO A 279 7.37 -14.01 11.87
CA PRO A 279 8.09 -12.93 11.20
C PRO A 279 7.18 -12.14 10.25
N LEU A 280 7.39 -10.82 10.16
CA LEU A 280 6.81 -9.97 9.14
C LEU A 280 7.81 -9.73 8.00
N TRP A 281 7.27 -9.68 6.79
CA TRP A 281 7.98 -9.32 5.58
C TRP A 281 7.44 -8.02 5.01
N GLU A 282 8.32 -7.17 4.54
CA GLU A 282 7.97 -5.97 3.78
C GLU A 282 8.75 -5.92 2.48
N VAL A 283 8.05 -5.65 1.39
CA VAL A 283 8.68 -5.30 0.12
C VAL A 283 8.42 -3.84 -0.17
N THR A 284 9.47 -3.05 -0.14
CA THR A 284 9.45 -1.66 -0.61
C THR A 284 9.73 -1.65 -2.10
N SER A 285 8.86 -1.02 -2.88
CA SER A 285 9.09 -0.74 -4.29
C SER A 285 8.67 0.68 -4.62
N SER A 286 9.64 1.54 -4.79
CA SER A 286 9.45 2.97 -4.87
C SER A 286 10.19 3.59 -6.05
N GLY A 287 10.15 2.92 -7.18
CA GLY A 287 10.98 3.28 -8.31
C GLY A 287 10.28 3.22 -9.66
N LEU A 288 8.96 3.47 -9.77
CA LEU A 288 8.29 3.40 -11.09
C LEU A 288 8.92 4.37 -12.12
N THR A 289 9.43 5.51 -11.67
CA THR A 289 10.20 6.45 -12.51
C THR A 289 11.29 7.20 -11.75
N GLN A 290 11.38 6.99 -10.46
CA GLN A 290 12.34 7.68 -9.60
C GLN A 290 13.48 6.74 -9.21
N GLU A 291 14.65 7.32 -8.93
CA GLU A 291 15.85 6.59 -8.55
C GLU A 291 16.56 7.32 -7.41
N TRP A 292 17.06 6.55 -6.45
CA TRP A 292 17.88 7.07 -5.37
C TRP A 292 19.10 6.20 -5.14
N LYS A 293 20.27 6.68 -5.59
CA LYS A 293 21.52 5.88 -5.60
C LYS A 293 22.10 5.62 -4.21
N ASN A 294 21.78 6.48 -3.25
CA ASN A 294 22.34 6.43 -1.91
C ASN A 294 21.36 5.74 -0.95
N VAL A 295 21.11 4.46 -1.17
CA VAL A 295 20.22 3.66 -0.34
C VAL A 295 20.61 3.74 1.13
N SER A 296 19.64 4.05 2.00
CA SER A 296 19.86 4.21 3.43
C SER A 296 20.21 2.89 4.13
N PRO A 297 20.95 2.93 5.24
CA PRO A 297 21.13 1.76 6.08
C PRO A 297 19.78 1.22 6.57
N ASN A 298 19.64 -0.10 6.58
CA ASN A 298 18.48 -0.79 7.16
C ASN A 298 18.95 -2.16 7.69
N LYS A 299 18.93 -2.36 9.02
CA LYS A 299 19.37 -3.61 9.65
C LYS A 299 18.47 -4.80 9.36
N HIS A 300 17.21 -4.54 8.98
CA HIS A 300 16.22 -5.57 8.65
C HIS A 300 16.23 -5.96 7.18
N ARG A 301 17.06 -5.29 6.35
CA ARG A 301 17.17 -5.62 4.93
C ARG A 301 17.70 -7.02 4.72
N VAL A 302 17.06 -7.77 3.83
CA VAL A 302 17.51 -9.08 3.35
C VAL A 302 17.70 -9.03 1.83
N GLY A 303 18.81 -9.63 1.39
CA GLY A 303 19.22 -9.56 -0.02
C GLY A 303 19.75 -8.18 -0.44
N GLN A 304 19.78 -7.95 -1.75
CA GLN A 304 20.29 -6.70 -2.33
C GLN A 304 19.15 -5.71 -2.58
N PRO A 305 19.34 -4.42 -2.24
CA PRO A 305 18.40 -3.38 -2.66
C PRO A 305 18.60 -3.05 -4.14
N ILE A 306 17.59 -2.45 -4.76
CA ILE A 306 17.67 -1.87 -6.09
C ILE A 306 17.50 -0.36 -6.01
N SER A 307 18.46 0.40 -6.55
CA SER A 307 18.50 1.87 -6.53
C SER A 307 18.07 2.53 -7.83
N THR A 308 17.60 1.72 -8.77
CA THR A 308 17.11 2.15 -10.09
C THR A 308 15.61 1.87 -10.21
N VAL A 309 15.03 2.18 -11.37
CA VAL A 309 13.62 1.91 -11.68
C VAL A 309 13.27 0.46 -11.34
N ASN A 310 12.14 0.27 -10.64
CA ASN A 310 11.75 -1.04 -10.10
C ASN A 310 10.25 -1.15 -9.84
N TYR A 311 9.76 -2.39 -9.74
CA TYR A 311 8.44 -2.74 -9.23
C TYR A 311 8.50 -3.99 -8.33
N GLY A 312 7.52 -4.11 -7.45
CA GLY A 312 7.41 -5.23 -6.52
C GLY A 312 6.35 -6.23 -6.94
N ALA A 313 6.48 -7.46 -6.46
CA ALA A 313 5.50 -8.53 -6.67
C ALA A 313 5.21 -9.32 -5.39
N LEU A 314 3.96 -9.73 -5.28
CA LEU A 314 3.47 -10.74 -4.36
C LEU A 314 2.77 -11.80 -5.18
N ASP A 315 3.38 -12.98 -5.29
CA ASP A 315 2.79 -14.15 -5.93
C ASP A 315 2.35 -15.17 -4.89
N VAL A 316 1.19 -15.81 -5.13
CA VAL A 316 0.63 -16.85 -4.28
C VAL A 316 0.30 -18.08 -5.11
N ASP A 317 0.98 -19.19 -4.82
CA ASP A 317 0.67 -20.51 -5.41
C ASP A 317 -0.43 -21.19 -4.56
N TRP A 318 -1.68 -20.94 -4.94
CA TRP A 318 -2.87 -21.50 -4.29
C TRP A 318 -3.08 -23.00 -4.53
N GLU A 319 -2.39 -23.58 -5.52
CA GLU A 319 -2.53 -25.02 -5.81
C GLU A 319 -1.93 -25.92 -4.72
N LYS A 320 -1.14 -25.35 -3.81
CA LYS A 320 -0.55 -26.07 -2.68
C LYS A 320 -1.50 -26.08 -1.49
N GLN A 321 -1.58 -27.20 -0.79
CA GLN A 321 -2.33 -27.32 0.47
C GLN A 321 -1.90 -26.26 1.50
N ASP A 322 -0.61 -25.96 1.57
CA ASP A 322 -0.03 -24.83 2.27
C ASP A 322 0.51 -23.87 1.20
N PRO A 323 -0.20 -22.78 0.89
CA PRO A 323 0.15 -21.88 -0.20
C PRO A 323 1.58 -21.38 -0.10
N VAL A 324 2.22 -21.22 -1.26
CA VAL A 324 3.59 -20.71 -1.31
C VAL A 324 3.56 -19.26 -1.74
N ILE A 325 4.13 -18.42 -0.90
CA ILE A 325 4.30 -16.99 -1.13
C ILE A 325 5.65 -16.76 -1.80
N THR A 326 5.66 -15.94 -2.85
CA THR A 326 6.89 -15.40 -3.45
C THR A 326 6.83 -13.88 -3.39
N LEU A 327 7.79 -13.27 -2.73
CA LEU A 327 7.99 -11.82 -2.68
C LEU A 327 9.14 -11.46 -3.59
N GLY A 328 8.93 -10.56 -4.55
CA GLY A 328 9.93 -10.21 -5.55
C GLY A 328 10.12 -8.73 -5.74
N LEU A 329 11.36 -8.35 -6.11
CA LEU A 329 11.71 -7.04 -6.67
C LEU A 329 12.28 -7.25 -8.06
N TYR A 330 11.79 -6.48 -9.00
CA TYR A 330 12.11 -6.54 -10.41
C TYR A 330 12.64 -5.19 -10.90
N ASP A 331 13.58 -5.23 -11.82
CA ASP A 331 14.06 -4.01 -12.48
C ASP A 331 13.15 -3.57 -13.66
N GLU A 332 13.54 -2.48 -14.33
CA GLU A 332 12.79 -1.92 -15.47
C GLU A 332 12.59 -2.93 -16.61
N THR A 333 13.47 -3.93 -16.74
CA THR A 333 13.38 -4.94 -17.82
C THR A 333 12.53 -6.15 -17.44
N GLY A 334 12.16 -6.30 -16.17
CA GLY A 334 11.44 -7.43 -15.62
C GLY A 334 12.38 -8.53 -15.10
N ASP A 335 13.68 -8.24 -14.98
CA ASP A 335 14.62 -9.18 -14.41
C ASP A 335 14.55 -9.14 -12.87
N VAL A 336 14.57 -10.33 -12.25
CA VAL A 336 14.52 -10.49 -10.78
C VAL A 336 15.81 -9.95 -10.15
N VAL A 337 15.68 -8.99 -9.25
CA VAL A 337 16.81 -8.44 -8.45
C VAL A 337 16.91 -9.09 -7.08
N ASN A 338 15.77 -9.33 -6.47
CA ASN A 338 15.69 -9.94 -5.14
C ASN A 338 14.40 -10.75 -5.03
N GLU A 339 14.46 -11.98 -4.53
CA GLU A 339 13.31 -12.86 -4.40
C GLU A 339 13.39 -13.68 -3.11
N HIS A 340 12.27 -13.79 -2.41
CA HIS A 340 12.11 -14.63 -1.23
C HIS A 340 10.87 -15.50 -1.35
N ARG A 341 11.04 -16.80 -1.11
CA ARG A 341 9.99 -17.78 -1.22
C ARG A 341 9.81 -18.56 0.07
N PHE A 342 8.59 -18.62 0.59
CA PHE A 342 8.26 -19.30 1.83
C PHE A 342 6.82 -19.82 1.81
N ARG A 343 6.46 -20.68 2.79
CA ARG A 343 5.10 -21.18 2.94
C ARG A 343 4.26 -20.21 3.76
N LEU A 344 2.98 -20.11 3.44
CA LEU A 344 2.04 -19.24 4.15
C LEU A 344 1.97 -19.58 5.65
N SER A 345 2.04 -20.86 6.02
CA SER A 345 2.08 -21.30 7.44
C SER A 345 3.22 -20.71 8.26
N THR A 346 4.31 -20.21 7.62
CA THR A 346 5.37 -19.49 8.33
C THR A 346 4.96 -18.09 8.82
N LEU A 347 3.81 -17.60 8.37
CA LEU A 347 3.18 -16.35 8.81
C LEU A 347 2.04 -16.59 9.81
N GLU A 348 2.13 -17.68 10.57
CA GLU A 348 1.21 -18.03 11.66
C GLU A 348 2.02 -18.20 12.95
N PRO A 349 1.43 -17.98 14.14
CA PRO A 349 2.11 -18.24 15.41
C PRO A 349 2.66 -19.66 15.47
N TYR A 350 3.85 -19.80 16.01
CA TYR A 350 4.42 -21.12 16.25
C TYR A 350 3.62 -21.82 17.37
N ASP A 351 3.20 -23.07 17.12
CA ASP A 351 2.57 -23.95 18.11
C ASP A 351 3.49 -24.30 19.30
#